data_df968c80b12b1d5167174e0f9a5beaec
#
_entry.id   df968c80b12b1d5167174e0f9a5beaec
#
_cell.length_a   1.000
_cell.length_b   1.000
_cell.length_c   1.000
_cell.angle_alpha   90.00
_cell.angle_beta   90.00
_cell.angle_gamma   90.00
#
_symmetry.space_group_name_H-M   'P 1'
#
loop_
_entity.id
_entity.type
_entity.pdbx_description
1 polymer ?
#
loop_
_entity_poly.entity_id
_entity_poly.type
_entity_poly.pdbx_seq_one_letter_code
_entity_poly.pdbx_strand_id
1 'polypeptide(L)'
;MKSKIVRRLISIVAVAGLIVGCGGKGENSAKNSTQQDSGNGAVTLKIALWDYSNTEYFKNIFNSFSEKYPNVKCEAVEFSSDEFDTSILTQMSAKTDFDIVFNKDIPTINALISQGHIMELDNFMEKDKDFDKGNYSGLIEQLTMDNKTYGVPFRKDNTLLFYNKDLFDKAGVEYPKDGMTMKEYEDLAEKMTSGEGNDKVYGAHTWTSNVSQYARRVEEFNPIDSSTYEALIPYYNTILDMQSKQFTQDYGSLKTSNIHYSGVFYNQQAAMLEIGTWYINMLCENADFNWGVCSLPNDKGEANDKAVGGVTPVSIGKYSKNPEVAWEFIKYICGEEGAKILAQNGILPGFGGEVVNNIFDTLPESHKGVPENLSRYIDLDTYVIEFPMSIKAKEIDTIINEEHSAIMTGTETPEDGIKHMTERVNELK
;
A
#
# COMPACT_ATOMS: atom_id res chain seq x y z
N MET A 1 -33.23 18.45 37.53
CA MET A 1 -32.31 18.35 38.67
C MET A 1 -30.90 18.49 38.19
N LYS A 2 -30.16 19.40 38.77
CA LYS A 2 -28.87 20.04 38.55
C LYS A 2 -27.77 19.23 37.82
N SER A 3 -27.30 19.80 36.71
CA SER A 3 -26.03 19.52 36.04
C SER A 3 -24.83 19.92 36.89
N LYS A 4 -23.78 19.11 36.91
CA LYS A 4 -22.44 19.50 37.39
C LYS A 4 -21.47 19.58 36.22
N ILE A 5 -21.14 20.79 35.85
CA ILE A 5 -20.05 21.16 34.96
C ILE A 5 -18.75 21.05 35.76
N VAL A 6 -17.81 20.20 35.30
CA VAL A 6 -16.45 20.16 35.84
C VAL A 6 -15.54 20.92 34.88
N ARG A 7 -15.12 22.11 35.29
CA ARG A 7 -14.04 22.88 34.64
C ARG A 7 -12.71 22.29 35.06
N ARG A 8 -11.87 21.88 34.10
CA ARG A 8 -10.44 21.59 34.31
C ARG A 8 -9.63 22.82 33.93
N LEU A 9 -8.91 23.34 34.93
CA LEU A 9 -7.93 24.41 34.82
C LEU A 9 -6.66 23.88 34.11
N ILE A 10 -6.21 24.65 33.12
CA ILE A 10 -4.90 24.48 32.48
C ILE A 10 -3.89 25.30 33.29
N SER A 11 -2.88 24.62 33.86
CA SER A 11 -1.75 25.28 34.53
C SER A 11 -0.61 25.45 33.54
N ILE A 12 -0.33 26.69 33.18
CA ILE A 12 0.85 27.09 32.42
C ILE A 12 1.99 27.27 33.43
N VAL A 13 3.06 26.49 33.29
CA VAL A 13 4.32 26.68 34.02
C VAL A 13 5.31 27.36 33.08
N ALA A 14 5.59 28.63 33.34
CA ALA A 14 6.68 29.35 32.71
C ALA A 14 7.96 29.14 33.53
N VAL A 15 9.00 28.63 32.89
CA VAL A 15 10.36 28.54 33.47
C VAL A 15 11.23 29.60 32.82
N ALA A 16 11.62 30.61 33.60
CA ALA A 16 12.55 31.63 33.24
C ALA A 16 13.99 31.13 33.50
N GLY A 17 14.84 31.13 32.46
CA GLY A 17 16.25 30.76 32.58
C GLY A 17 17.13 31.95 32.93
N LEU A 18 18.00 31.78 33.89
CA LEU A 18 19.07 32.72 34.27
C LEU A 18 20.32 32.47 33.47
N ILE A 19 20.80 33.51 32.81
CA ILE A 19 22.11 33.57 32.16
C ILE A 19 23.12 34.04 33.20
N VAL A 20 24.21 33.28 33.41
CA VAL A 20 25.41 33.77 34.05
C VAL A 20 26.58 33.54 33.10
N GLY A 21 27.13 34.57 32.59
CA GLY A 21 28.36 34.57 31.83
C GLY A 21 29.59 34.70 32.72
N CYS A 22 30.67 34.04 32.32
CA CYS A 22 32.00 34.46 32.73
C CYS A 22 33.00 34.12 31.61
N GLY A 23 33.71 35.10 31.15
CA GLY A 23 34.68 35.01 30.09
C GLY A 23 36.04 34.51 30.52
N GLY A 24 36.78 33.97 29.56
CA GLY A 24 38.20 33.63 29.71
C GLY A 24 38.81 33.49 28.31
N LYS A 25 39.70 34.44 27.95
CA LYS A 25 40.52 34.44 26.75
C LYS A 25 41.60 33.33 26.81
N GLY A 26 41.83 32.68 25.67
CA GLY A 26 42.99 31.84 25.45
C GLY A 26 43.10 31.52 23.95
N GLU A 27 43.96 32.24 23.25
CA GLU A 27 44.44 31.94 21.88
C GLU A 27 45.27 30.66 21.92
N ASN A 28 45.01 29.72 20.97
CA ASN A 28 46.09 29.08 20.22
C ASN A 28 45.61 28.26 19.02
N SER A 29 46.15 28.67 17.89
CA SER A 29 46.64 27.94 16.71
C SER A 29 45.89 26.72 16.17
N ALA A 30 45.42 26.92 14.96
CA ALA A 30 45.01 25.90 13.99
C ALA A 30 46.07 24.80 13.79
N LYS A 31 45.62 23.54 13.85
CA LYS A 31 46.15 22.46 13.02
C LYS A 31 44.98 21.72 12.41
N ASN A 32 44.81 21.88 11.10
CA ASN A 32 44.03 21.01 10.26
C ASN A 32 44.59 19.60 10.33
N SER A 33 43.82 18.70 10.92
CA SER A 33 43.95 17.27 10.67
C SER A 33 42.54 16.75 10.40
N THR A 34 42.25 16.52 9.14
CA THR A 34 41.19 15.65 8.70
C THR A 34 41.44 14.27 9.27
N GLN A 35 40.96 14.01 10.47
CA GLN A 35 40.77 12.67 10.99
C GLN A 35 39.37 12.27 10.60
N GLN A 36 39.31 11.36 9.64
CA GLN A 36 38.18 10.49 9.42
C GLN A 36 38.00 9.70 10.73
N ASP A 37 37.06 10.14 11.53
CA ASP A 37 36.68 9.46 12.77
C ASP A 37 35.87 8.23 12.38
N SER A 38 36.56 7.10 12.18
CA SER A 38 35.99 5.77 12.20
C SER A 38 35.66 5.41 13.66
N GLY A 39 34.82 6.22 14.28
CA GLY A 39 34.30 6.01 15.61
C GLY A 39 33.12 5.04 15.56
N ASN A 40 33.25 3.98 16.32
CA ASN A 40 32.26 2.95 16.63
C ASN A 40 31.04 3.55 17.40
N GLY A 41 30.45 4.62 16.88
CA GLY A 41 29.30 5.31 17.46
C GLY A 41 28.00 4.64 17.01
N ALA A 42 27.09 4.35 17.94
CA ALA A 42 25.75 3.88 17.62
C ALA A 42 25.02 4.89 16.71
N VAL A 43 24.52 4.44 15.57
CA VAL A 43 23.71 5.23 14.63
C VAL A 43 22.24 4.95 14.93
N THR A 44 21.41 6.00 14.97
CA THR A 44 19.97 5.85 15.01
C THR A 44 19.40 6.26 13.66
N LEU A 45 18.71 5.34 12.97
CA LEU A 45 17.94 5.60 11.77
C LEU A 45 16.51 5.99 12.15
N LYS A 46 16.07 7.18 11.76
CA LYS A 46 14.68 7.64 11.88
C LYS A 46 13.89 7.20 10.66
N ILE A 47 12.91 6.34 10.87
CA ILE A 47 12.19 5.65 9.82
C ILE A 47 10.72 6.07 9.86
N ALA A 48 10.27 6.83 8.83
CA ALA A 48 8.89 7.24 8.68
C ALA A 48 8.07 6.12 8.01
N LEU A 49 7.02 5.66 8.68
CA LEU A 49 6.11 4.62 8.21
C LEU A 49 4.75 4.74 8.91
N TRP A 50 3.80 3.86 8.56
CA TRP A 50 2.46 3.84 9.16
C TRP A 50 2.20 2.54 9.93
N ASP A 51 1.30 2.62 10.91
CA ASP A 51 0.73 1.50 11.67
C ASP A 51 1.77 0.49 12.23
N TYR A 52 2.98 0.96 12.55
CA TYR A 52 4.08 0.15 13.05
C TYR A 52 3.69 -0.63 14.32
N SER A 53 3.00 0.04 15.25
CA SER A 53 2.62 -0.55 16.53
C SER A 53 1.70 -1.75 16.39
N ASN A 54 0.92 -1.80 15.30
CA ASN A 54 -0.08 -2.82 15.01
C ASN A 54 0.36 -3.83 13.94
N THR A 55 1.59 -3.68 13.39
CA THR A 55 2.06 -4.48 12.25
C THR A 55 3.29 -5.29 12.63
N GLU A 56 3.11 -6.60 12.82
CA GLU A 56 4.14 -7.48 13.36
C GLU A 56 5.33 -7.65 12.41
N TYR A 57 5.10 -7.73 11.10
CA TYR A 57 6.21 -7.89 10.15
C TYR A 57 7.19 -6.72 10.14
N PHE A 58 6.74 -5.49 10.42
CA PHE A 58 7.67 -4.35 10.56
C PHE A 58 8.59 -4.53 11.77
N LYS A 59 8.04 -4.98 12.91
CA LYS A 59 8.83 -5.25 14.12
C LYS A 59 9.85 -6.35 13.87
N ASN A 60 9.42 -7.43 13.20
CA ASN A 60 10.29 -8.56 12.87
C ASN A 60 11.45 -8.13 11.96
N ILE A 61 11.18 -7.31 10.94
CA ILE A 61 12.20 -6.77 10.03
C ILE A 61 13.20 -5.87 10.79
N PHE A 62 12.71 -4.95 11.64
CA PHE A 62 13.58 -4.04 12.38
C PHE A 62 14.44 -4.78 13.39
N ASN A 63 13.90 -5.78 14.07
CA ASN A 63 14.64 -6.63 15.00
C ASN A 63 15.72 -7.43 14.26
N SER A 64 15.35 -8.09 13.15
CA SER A 64 16.27 -8.88 12.35
C SER A 64 17.42 -8.03 11.78
N PHE A 65 17.11 -6.80 11.31
CA PHE A 65 18.16 -5.86 10.91
C PHE A 65 19.07 -5.47 12.08
N SER A 66 18.52 -5.15 13.25
CA SER A 66 19.29 -4.74 14.43
C SER A 66 20.16 -5.87 14.97
N GLU A 67 19.75 -7.12 14.84
CA GLU A 67 20.58 -8.30 15.18
C GLU A 67 21.79 -8.41 14.26
N LYS A 68 21.62 -8.16 12.97
CA LYS A 68 22.70 -8.17 11.98
C LYS A 68 23.63 -6.95 12.09
N TYR A 69 23.07 -5.80 12.45
CA TYR A 69 23.77 -4.52 12.57
C TYR A 69 23.63 -3.92 13.98
N PRO A 70 24.29 -4.51 15.01
CA PRO A 70 24.04 -4.17 16.43
C PRO A 70 24.40 -2.73 16.82
N ASN A 71 25.16 -2.03 15.97
CA ASN A 71 25.49 -0.62 16.17
C ASN A 71 24.47 0.34 15.54
N VAL A 72 23.41 -0.18 14.89
CA VAL A 72 22.35 0.61 14.28
C VAL A 72 21.05 0.39 15.01
N LYS A 73 20.47 1.46 15.54
CA LYS A 73 19.14 1.46 16.14
C LYS A 73 18.11 1.93 15.10
N CYS A 74 17.07 1.15 14.89
CA CYS A 74 15.90 1.57 14.14
C CYS A 74 14.89 2.29 15.04
N GLU A 75 14.53 3.52 14.71
CA GLU A 75 13.53 4.32 15.41
C GLU A 75 12.35 4.56 14.46
N ALA A 76 11.23 3.86 14.71
CA ALA A 76 10.00 4.06 13.97
C ALA A 76 9.37 5.41 14.34
N VAL A 77 9.14 6.24 13.34
CA VAL A 77 8.30 7.45 13.46
C VAL A 77 6.97 7.13 12.80
N GLU A 78 6.02 6.76 13.64
CA GLU A 78 4.75 6.18 13.23
C GLU A 78 3.69 7.26 12.95
N PHE A 79 2.96 7.07 11.87
CA PHE A 79 1.76 7.82 11.51
C PHE A 79 0.58 6.85 11.38
N SER A 80 -0.66 7.35 11.46
CA SER A 80 -1.81 6.54 11.08
C SER A 80 -1.84 6.33 9.55
N SER A 81 -2.33 5.17 9.12
CA SER A 81 -2.42 4.86 7.68
C SER A 81 -3.23 5.91 6.91
N ASP A 82 -4.34 6.39 7.48
CA ASP A 82 -5.25 7.34 6.83
C ASP A 82 -4.64 8.74 6.65
N GLU A 83 -3.72 9.14 7.55
CA GLU A 83 -3.11 10.48 7.54
C GLU A 83 -1.67 10.47 6.98
N PHE A 84 -1.12 9.31 6.64
CA PHE A 84 0.29 9.16 6.31
C PHE A 84 0.72 10.11 5.17
N ASP A 85 0.00 10.11 4.06
CA ASP A 85 0.38 10.88 2.86
C ASP A 85 0.46 12.39 3.13
N THR A 86 -0.52 12.93 3.85
CA THR A 86 -0.54 14.36 4.22
C THR A 86 0.55 14.67 5.25
N SER A 87 0.73 13.79 6.22
CA SER A 87 1.68 13.97 7.31
C SER A 87 3.11 13.92 6.82
N ILE A 88 3.46 12.94 5.97
CA ILE A 88 4.84 12.81 5.46
C ILE A 88 5.22 14.01 4.58
N LEU A 89 4.34 14.47 3.70
CA LEU A 89 4.58 15.67 2.88
C LEU A 89 4.79 16.91 3.75
N THR A 90 4.02 17.08 4.82
CA THR A 90 4.15 18.19 5.77
C THR A 90 5.49 18.13 6.51
N GLN A 91 5.84 16.97 7.04
CA GLN A 91 7.10 16.77 7.78
C GLN A 91 8.33 16.98 6.89
N MET A 92 8.30 16.45 5.66
CA MET A 92 9.41 16.62 4.71
C MET A 92 9.54 18.08 4.25
N SER A 93 8.44 18.81 4.08
CA SER A 93 8.44 20.26 3.81
C SER A 93 9.02 21.06 4.98
N ALA A 94 8.85 20.61 6.21
CA ALA A 94 9.49 21.16 7.40
C ALA A 94 10.98 20.75 7.53
N LYS A 95 11.51 20.01 6.57
CA LYS A 95 12.89 19.48 6.54
C LYS A 95 13.23 18.55 7.71
N THR A 96 12.25 17.76 8.15
CA THR A 96 12.48 16.71 9.16
C THR A 96 13.54 15.74 8.64
N ASP A 97 14.49 15.39 9.50
CA ASP A 97 15.66 14.57 9.18
C ASP A 97 15.37 13.06 9.24
N PHE A 98 14.31 12.62 8.53
CA PHE A 98 14.08 11.20 8.35
C PHE A 98 15.21 10.59 7.51
N ASP A 99 15.74 9.47 7.96
CA ASP A 99 16.72 8.70 7.20
C ASP A 99 16.03 7.84 6.14
N ILE A 100 14.91 7.22 6.52
CA ILE A 100 14.12 6.33 5.66
C ILE A 100 12.67 6.82 5.58
N VAL A 101 12.10 6.77 4.40
CA VAL A 101 10.68 7.02 4.14
C VAL A 101 10.08 5.82 3.41
N PHE A 102 9.12 5.14 4.03
CA PHE A 102 8.25 4.19 3.36
C PHE A 102 7.19 4.97 2.59
N ASN A 103 7.11 4.79 1.28
CA ASN A 103 6.12 5.47 0.46
C ASN A 103 4.91 4.57 0.28
N LYS A 104 3.75 5.00 0.77
CA LYS A 104 2.54 4.19 0.79
C LYS A 104 2.05 3.84 -0.61
N ASP A 105 2.17 4.80 -1.53
CA ASP A 105 1.74 4.69 -2.91
C ASP A 105 2.62 5.52 -3.88
N ILE A 106 2.39 5.34 -5.16
CA ILE A 106 3.11 6.05 -6.22
C ILE A 106 2.78 7.55 -6.27
N PRO A 107 1.53 8.01 -6.12
CA PRO A 107 1.24 9.44 -6.03
C PRO A 107 2.02 10.17 -4.93
N THR A 108 2.19 9.55 -3.78
CA THR A 108 2.93 10.15 -2.65
C THR A 108 4.43 10.24 -2.93
N ILE A 109 5.07 9.16 -3.41
CA ILE A 109 6.50 9.24 -3.75
C ILE A 109 6.76 10.28 -4.86
N ASN A 110 5.87 10.38 -5.87
CA ASN A 110 6.00 11.39 -6.92
C ASN A 110 5.92 12.82 -6.37
N ALA A 111 5.03 13.08 -5.40
CA ALA A 111 4.97 14.37 -4.73
C ALA A 111 6.26 14.68 -3.96
N LEU A 112 6.85 13.69 -3.28
CA LEU A 112 8.13 13.84 -2.59
C LEU A 112 9.29 14.09 -3.55
N ILE A 113 9.32 13.44 -4.72
CA ILE A 113 10.32 13.65 -5.76
C ILE A 113 10.20 15.06 -6.33
N SER A 114 9.00 15.48 -6.73
CA SER A 114 8.75 16.79 -7.34
C SER A 114 9.13 17.96 -6.42
N GLN A 115 9.00 17.76 -5.11
CA GLN A 115 9.38 18.75 -4.08
C GLN A 115 10.83 18.61 -3.62
N GLY A 116 11.60 17.64 -4.13
CA GLY A 116 13.00 17.42 -3.80
C GLY A 116 13.24 16.92 -2.37
N HIS A 117 12.32 16.13 -1.84
CA HIS A 117 12.33 15.66 -0.44
C HIS A 117 12.98 14.29 -0.22
N ILE A 118 13.29 13.55 -1.28
CA ILE A 118 13.99 12.26 -1.22
C ILE A 118 15.21 12.26 -2.15
N MET A 119 16.14 11.35 -1.90
CA MET A 119 17.41 11.25 -2.64
C MET A 119 17.29 10.34 -3.86
N GLU A 120 18.09 10.63 -4.89
CA GLU A 120 18.39 9.71 -5.98
C GLU A 120 19.21 8.53 -5.45
N LEU A 121 18.87 7.31 -5.83
CA LEU A 121 19.51 6.09 -5.34
C LEU A 121 20.51 5.46 -6.32
N ASP A 122 20.59 5.95 -7.56
CA ASP A 122 21.42 5.37 -8.61
C ASP A 122 22.87 5.22 -8.19
N ASN A 123 23.46 6.25 -7.58
CA ASN A 123 24.83 6.20 -7.08
C ASN A 123 25.08 5.15 -5.99
N PHE A 124 24.07 4.85 -5.15
CA PHE A 124 24.16 3.79 -4.16
C PHE A 124 24.11 2.41 -4.82
N MET A 125 23.17 2.22 -5.75
CA MET A 125 23.02 0.97 -6.50
C MET A 125 24.26 0.65 -7.36
N GLU A 126 24.82 1.65 -8.06
CA GLU A 126 26.00 1.47 -8.93
C GLU A 126 27.28 1.09 -8.15
N LYS A 127 27.43 1.61 -6.94
CA LYS A 127 28.58 1.32 -6.07
C LYS A 127 28.46 -0.02 -5.35
N ASP A 128 27.25 -0.49 -5.16
CA ASP A 128 26.96 -1.72 -4.43
C ASP A 128 26.90 -2.92 -5.38
N LYS A 129 27.95 -3.72 -5.37
CA LYS A 129 28.09 -4.90 -6.25
C LYS A 129 27.17 -6.05 -5.86
N ASP A 130 26.66 -6.03 -4.65
CA ASP A 130 25.76 -7.07 -4.12
C ASP A 130 24.27 -6.73 -4.39
N PHE A 131 23.99 -5.54 -4.92
CA PHE A 131 22.65 -5.13 -5.30
C PHE A 131 22.36 -5.50 -6.77
N ASP A 132 21.41 -6.44 -6.98
CA ASP A 132 20.97 -6.86 -8.30
C ASP A 132 19.52 -6.45 -8.58
N LYS A 133 19.34 -5.52 -9.52
CA LYS A 133 18.03 -5.05 -9.99
C LYS A 133 17.17 -6.19 -10.59
N GLY A 134 17.80 -7.23 -11.14
CA GLY A 134 17.12 -8.38 -11.72
C GLY A 134 16.20 -9.12 -10.76
N ASN A 135 16.46 -9.03 -9.46
CA ASN A 135 15.63 -9.65 -8.42
C ASN A 135 14.26 -8.99 -8.21
N TYR A 136 13.96 -7.89 -8.89
CA TYR A 136 12.74 -7.11 -8.70
C TYR A 136 11.78 -7.17 -9.91
N SER A 137 12.00 -8.06 -10.87
CA SER A 137 11.10 -8.31 -12.00
C SER A 137 10.67 -7.04 -12.76
N GLY A 138 11.61 -6.12 -13.01
CA GLY A 138 11.35 -4.86 -13.73
C GLY A 138 10.64 -3.78 -12.92
N LEU A 139 10.41 -3.98 -11.61
CA LEU A 139 9.76 -2.98 -10.77
C LEU A 139 10.63 -1.73 -10.53
N ILE A 140 11.97 -1.89 -10.46
CA ILE A 140 12.86 -0.74 -10.27
C ILE A 140 12.79 0.19 -11.48
N GLU A 141 12.72 -0.36 -12.68
CA GLU A 141 12.57 0.39 -13.92
C GLU A 141 11.24 1.17 -13.95
N GLN A 142 10.16 0.55 -13.45
CA GLN A 142 8.85 1.22 -13.34
C GLN A 142 8.81 2.30 -12.24
N LEU A 143 9.75 2.28 -11.28
CA LEU A 143 9.92 3.32 -10.23
C LEU A 143 10.93 4.42 -10.63
N THR A 144 11.30 4.48 -11.89
CA THR A 144 12.25 5.47 -12.42
C THR A 144 11.50 6.67 -12.99
N MET A 145 11.93 7.87 -12.66
CA MET A 145 11.44 9.14 -13.22
C MET A 145 12.62 9.96 -13.72
N ASP A 146 12.55 10.44 -14.97
CA ASP A 146 13.64 11.17 -15.63
C ASP A 146 15.00 10.43 -15.59
N ASN A 147 14.96 9.10 -15.79
CA ASN A 147 16.11 8.19 -15.70
C ASN A 147 16.80 8.15 -14.33
N LYS A 148 16.08 8.46 -13.26
CA LYS A 148 16.59 8.44 -11.89
C LYS A 148 15.68 7.58 -11.01
N THR A 149 16.27 6.77 -10.17
CA THR A 149 15.59 5.90 -9.22
C THR A 149 15.54 6.55 -7.85
N TYR A 150 14.36 6.58 -7.22
CA TYR A 150 14.15 7.23 -5.93
C TYR A 150 13.67 6.28 -4.82
N GLY A 151 13.38 5.04 -5.15
CA GLY A 151 12.94 4.05 -4.19
C GLY A 151 13.23 2.63 -4.63
N VAL A 152 13.40 1.72 -3.66
CA VAL A 152 13.51 0.28 -3.89
C VAL A 152 12.20 -0.37 -3.48
N PRO A 153 11.63 -1.27 -4.30
CA PRO A 153 10.38 -1.96 -3.96
C PRO A 153 10.54 -2.79 -2.69
N PHE A 154 9.85 -2.43 -1.62
CA PHE A 154 9.80 -3.20 -0.39
C PHE A 154 8.76 -4.31 -0.47
N ARG A 155 7.54 -3.93 -0.82
CA ARG A 155 6.43 -4.84 -1.08
C ARG A 155 5.64 -4.41 -2.30
N LYS A 156 4.95 -5.37 -2.90
CA LYS A 156 4.00 -5.15 -3.99
C LYS A 156 2.69 -5.85 -3.64
N ASP A 157 1.66 -5.61 -4.38
CA ASP A 157 0.43 -6.38 -4.30
C ASP A 157 -0.15 -6.64 -5.69
N ASN A 158 -0.99 -7.65 -5.78
CA ASN A 158 -1.85 -7.91 -6.92
C ASN A 158 -3.29 -7.88 -6.42
N THR A 159 -4.23 -7.35 -7.18
CA THR A 159 -5.63 -7.39 -6.78
C THR A 159 -6.27 -8.70 -7.26
N LEU A 160 -6.92 -9.39 -6.34
CA LEU A 160 -7.57 -10.69 -6.58
C LEU A 160 -9.00 -10.68 -6.07
N LEU A 161 -9.80 -11.64 -6.51
CA LEU A 161 -11.10 -11.93 -5.92
C LEU A 161 -10.91 -12.98 -4.82
N PHE A 162 -11.09 -12.56 -3.57
CA PHE A 162 -11.15 -13.44 -2.40
C PHE A 162 -12.56 -13.94 -2.19
N TYR A 163 -12.73 -15.17 -1.73
CA TYR A 163 -14.04 -15.74 -1.43
C TYR A 163 -14.03 -16.66 -0.20
N ASN A 164 -15.15 -16.68 0.53
CA ASN A 164 -15.33 -17.49 1.71
C ASN A 164 -15.91 -18.86 1.31
N LYS A 165 -15.07 -19.91 1.32
CA LYS A 165 -15.47 -21.27 0.93
C LYS A 165 -16.60 -21.81 1.78
N ASP A 166 -16.59 -21.56 3.09
CA ASP A 166 -17.59 -22.08 4.02
C ASP A 166 -18.99 -21.50 3.73
N LEU A 167 -19.08 -20.24 3.27
CA LEU A 167 -20.34 -19.65 2.82
C LEU A 167 -20.84 -20.27 1.52
N PHE A 168 -19.94 -20.53 0.55
CA PHE A 168 -20.27 -21.19 -0.70
C PHE A 168 -20.74 -22.64 -0.47
N ASP A 169 -20.04 -23.40 0.36
CA ASP A 169 -20.39 -24.77 0.73
C ASP A 169 -21.76 -24.82 1.41
N LYS A 170 -22.03 -23.90 2.35
CA LYS A 170 -23.31 -23.78 3.03
C LYS A 170 -24.46 -23.45 2.06
N ALA A 171 -24.20 -22.64 1.05
CA ALA A 171 -25.19 -22.27 0.02
C ALA A 171 -25.36 -23.36 -1.05
N GLY A 172 -24.43 -24.31 -1.16
CA GLY A 172 -24.42 -25.31 -2.24
C GLY A 172 -24.12 -24.69 -3.61
N VAL A 173 -23.34 -23.61 -3.65
CA VAL A 173 -22.97 -22.87 -4.86
C VAL A 173 -21.51 -23.16 -5.20
N GLU A 174 -21.22 -23.33 -6.48
CA GLU A 174 -19.84 -23.56 -6.95
C GLU A 174 -18.96 -22.32 -6.68
N TYR A 175 -17.69 -22.57 -6.37
CA TYR A 175 -16.70 -21.50 -6.09
C TYR A 175 -16.46 -20.62 -7.32
N PRO A 176 -16.06 -19.36 -7.10
CA PRO A 176 -15.49 -18.52 -8.14
C PRO A 176 -14.29 -19.20 -8.82
N LYS A 177 -14.09 -18.90 -10.10
CA LYS A 177 -12.98 -19.47 -10.90
C LYS A 177 -12.27 -18.39 -11.69
N ASP A 178 -11.05 -18.70 -12.10
CA ASP A 178 -10.31 -17.82 -13.02
C ASP A 178 -11.07 -17.69 -14.35
N GLY A 179 -10.98 -16.51 -14.95
CA GLY A 179 -11.64 -16.23 -16.23
C GLY A 179 -13.15 -16.03 -16.15
N MET A 180 -13.69 -15.61 -15.00
CA MET A 180 -15.09 -15.17 -14.93
C MET A 180 -15.30 -13.87 -15.68
N THR A 181 -16.44 -13.75 -16.34
CA THR A 181 -16.96 -12.46 -16.83
C THR A 181 -17.55 -11.64 -15.69
N MET A 182 -17.68 -10.33 -15.89
CA MET A 182 -18.39 -9.45 -14.94
C MET A 182 -19.84 -9.91 -14.73
N LYS A 183 -20.49 -10.43 -15.78
CA LYS A 183 -21.87 -10.98 -15.67
C LYS A 183 -21.93 -12.24 -14.79
N GLU A 184 -20.98 -13.18 -14.95
CA GLU A 184 -20.90 -14.37 -14.09
C GLU A 184 -20.62 -13.99 -12.62
N TYR A 185 -19.82 -12.95 -12.39
CA TYR A 185 -19.57 -12.41 -11.06
C TYR A 185 -20.82 -11.82 -10.41
N GLU A 186 -21.57 -11.01 -11.17
CA GLU A 186 -22.87 -10.45 -10.72
C GLU A 186 -23.86 -11.58 -10.38
N ASP A 187 -24.03 -12.58 -11.28
CA ASP A 187 -24.92 -13.72 -11.09
C ASP A 187 -24.52 -14.56 -9.86
N LEU A 188 -23.21 -14.64 -9.60
CA LEU A 188 -22.69 -15.34 -8.43
C LEU A 188 -22.96 -14.54 -7.15
N ALA A 189 -22.81 -13.23 -7.20
CA ALA A 189 -23.13 -12.35 -6.07
C ALA A 189 -24.63 -12.40 -5.74
N GLU A 190 -25.52 -12.46 -6.73
CA GLU A 190 -26.94 -12.67 -6.52
C GLU A 190 -27.21 -13.97 -5.74
N LYS A 191 -26.66 -15.11 -6.22
CA LYS A 191 -26.84 -16.42 -5.58
C LYS A 191 -26.33 -16.47 -4.16
N MET A 192 -25.24 -15.76 -3.86
CA MET A 192 -24.61 -15.74 -2.55
C MET A 192 -25.25 -14.72 -1.59
N THR A 193 -26.07 -13.81 -2.09
CA THR A 193 -26.76 -12.82 -1.26
C THR A 193 -27.91 -13.47 -0.49
N SER A 194 -27.92 -13.33 0.84
CA SER A 194 -28.93 -13.96 1.69
C SER A 194 -29.16 -13.18 2.99
N GLY A 195 -30.21 -13.55 3.73
CA GLY A 195 -30.56 -12.93 5.00
C GLY A 195 -31.06 -11.50 4.89
N GLU A 196 -31.45 -10.93 6.02
CA GLU A 196 -31.95 -9.56 6.14
C GLU A 196 -31.46 -8.92 7.44
N GLY A 197 -31.39 -7.59 7.49
CA GLY A 197 -30.98 -6.85 8.68
C GLY A 197 -29.56 -7.23 9.15
N ASN A 198 -29.43 -7.62 10.41
CA ASN A 198 -28.13 -8.01 10.99
C ASN A 198 -27.59 -9.37 10.49
N ASP A 199 -28.46 -10.20 9.93
CA ASP A 199 -28.09 -11.51 9.38
C ASP A 199 -27.86 -11.44 7.86
N LYS A 200 -27.79 -10.24 7.28
CA LYS A 200 -27.54 -10.03 5.86
C LYS A 200 -26.12 -10.46 5.50
N VAL A 201 -26.03 -11.36 4.52
CA VAL A 201 -24.78 -11.70 3.82
C VAL A 201 -24.88 -11.14 2.42
N TYR A 202 -23.96 -10.29 2.07
CA TYR A 202 -23.83 -9.78 0.70
C TYR A 202 -23.06 -10.78 -0.16
N GLY A 203 -23.46 -10.92 -1.42
CA GLY A 203 -22.74 -11.78 -2.36
C GLY A 203 -21.32 -11.29 -2.63
N ALA A 204 -21.16 -9.97 -2.66
CA ALA A 204 -19.87 -9.32 -2.84
C ALA A 204 -19.71 -8.12 -1.92
N HIS A 205 -18.44 -7.76 -1.65
CA HIS A 205 -18.09 -6.50 -1.02
C HIS A 205 -17.14 -5.73 -1.93
N THR A 206 -17.48 -4.47 -2.19
CA THR A 206 -16.66 -3.57 -2.97
C THR A 206 -15.95 -2.60 -2.04
N TRP A 207 -14.62 -2.62 -2.04
CA TRP A 207 -13.85 -1.65 -1.29
C TRP A 207 -13.98 -0.25 -1.89
N THR A 208 -13.90 0.79 -1.05
CA THR A 208 -14.13 2.20 -1.46
C THR A 208 -12.91 2.85 -2.12
N SER A 209 -12.07 2.08 -2.82
CA SER A 209 -10.96 2.58 -3.62
C SER A 209 -11.38 2.89 -5.06
N ASN A 210 -10.50 3.51 -5.83
CA ASN A 210 -10.74 3.73 -7.26
C ASN A 210 -10.61 2.42 -8.05
N VAL A 211 -11.09 2.44 -9.30
CA VAL A 211 -11.22 1.26 -10.15
C VAL A 211 -10.17 1.17 -11.27
N SER A 212 -9.11 1.96 -11.20
CA SER A 212 -8.07 1.99 -12.25
C SER A 212 -7.43 0.62 -12.50
N GLN A 213 -7.31 -0.19 -11.46
CA GLN A 213 -6.77 -1.56 -11.53
C GLN A 213 -7.57 -2.45 -12.47
N TYR A 214 -8.91 -2.35 -12.46
CA TYR A 214 -9.76 -3.12 -13.35
C TYR A 214 -9.45 -2.82 -14.82
N ALA A 215 -9.43 -1.56 -15.19
CA ALA A 215 -9.16 -1.15 -16.57
C ALA A 215 -7.78 -1.59 -17.06
N ARG A 216 -6.75 -1.51 -16.21
CA ARG A 216 -5.39 -1.95 -16.57
C ARG A 216 -5.27 -3.45 -16.82
N ARG A 217 -6.18 -4.26 -16.31
CA ARG A 217 -6.18 -5.72 -16.54
C ARG A 217 -6.82 -6.11 -17.85
N VAL A 218 -7.90 -5.46 -18.21
CA VAL A 218 -8.71 -5.79 -19.39
C VAL A 218 -8.24 -5.05 -20.62
N GLU A 219 -8.04 -3.76 -20.48
CA GLU A 219 -7.54 -2.88 -21.52
C GLU A 219 -6.16 -2.34 -21.09
N GLU A 220 -5.35 -1.93 -22.03
CA GLU A 220 -4.08 -1.27 -21.72
C GLU A 220 -4.30 0.18 -21.25
N PHE A 221 -5.15 0.31 -20.23
CA PHE A 221 -5.44 1.60 -19.62
C PHE A 221 -4.29 2.09 -18.77
N ASN A 222 -3.93 3.35 -18.92
CA ASN A 222 -2.92 4.03 -18.14
C ASN A 222 -3.50 5.34 -17.59
N PRO A 223 -3.65 5.50 -16.27
CA PRO A 223 -4.26 6.71 -15.70
C PRO A 223 -3.48 7.99 -16.00
N ILE A 224 -2.19 7.89 -16.36
CA ILE A 224 -1.38 9.06 -16.73
C ILE A 224 -1.50 9.40 -18.22
N ASP A 225 -1.38 8.39 -19.10
CA ASP A 225 -1.18 8.59 -20.54
C ASP A 225 -2.46 8.40 -21.36
N SER A 226 -3.48 7.73 -20.82
CA SER A 226 -4.74 7.52 -21.55
C SER A 226 -5.41 8.84 -21.89
N SER A 227 -5.91 8.93 -23.12
CA SER A 227 -6.65 10.10 -23.62
C SER A 227 -8.12 10.10 -23.19
N THR A 228 -8.65 8.95 -22.75
CA THR A 228 -10.02 8.75 -22.25
C THR A 228 -10.04 7.71 -21.15
N TYR A 229 -11.03 7.77 -20.28
CA TYR A 229 -11.27 6.84 -19.19
C TYR A 229 -12.47 5.93 -19.43
N GLU A 230 -12.98 5.87 -20.65
CA GLU A 230 -14.18 5.08 -21.02
C GLU A 230 -14.06 3.59 -20.68
N ALA A 231 -12.84 3.04 -20.61
CA ALA A 231 -12.59 1.66 -20.20
C ALA A 231 -13.11 1.34 -18.79
N LEU A 232 -13.38 2.34 -17.94
CA LEU A 232 -13.94 2.17 -16.59
C LEU A 232 -15.47 2.02 -16.59
N ILE A 233 -16.18 2.42 -17.64
CA ILE A 233 -17.66 2.45 -17.68
C ILE A 233 -18.30 1.07 -17.45
N PRO A 234 -17.83 -0.03 -18.04
CA PRO A 234 -18.41 -1.36 -17.81
C PRO A 234 -18.36 -1.78 -16.34
N TYR A 235 -17.24 -1.49 -15.66
CA TYR A 235 -17.09 -1.77 -14.24
C TYR A 235 -18.12 -0.98 -13.41
N TYR A 236 -18.22 0.33 -13.61
CA TYR A 236 -19.18 1.17 -12.88
C TYR A 236 -20.63 0.69 -13.09
N ASN A 237 -21.02 0.39 -14.33
CA ASN A 237 -22.35 -0.11 -14.61
C ASN A 237 -22.67 -1.39 -13.83
N THR A 238 -21.75 -2.36 -13.79
CA THR A 238 -21.95 -3.61 -13.06
C THR A 238 -22.03 -3.35 -11.53
N ILE A 239 -21.10 -2.59 -10.96
CA ILE A 239 -21.09 -2.37 -9.51
C ILE A 239 -22.29 -1.55 -9.04
N LEU A 240 -22.72 -0.53 -9.79
CA LEU A 240 -23.91 0.24 -9.47
C LEU A 240 -25.20 -0.60 -9.57
N ASP A 241 -25.29 -1.50 -10.55
CA ASP A 241 -26.40 -2.44 -10.65
C ASP A 241 -26.42 -3.41 -9.44
N MET A 242 -25.28 -3.95 -9.06
CA MET A 242 -25.14 -4.78 -7.86
C MET A 242 -25.51 -4.02 -6.57
N GLN A 243 -25.16 -2.74 -6.45
CA GLN A 243 -25.61 -1.89 -5.33
C GLN A 243 -27.14 -1.75 -5.32
N SER A 244 -27.73 -1.41 -6.46
CA SER A 244 -29.18 -1.20 -6.60
C SER A 244 -29.99 -2.45 -6.22
N LYS A 245 -29.46 -3.64 -6.50
CA LYS A 245 -30.02 -4.94 -6.18
C LYS A 245 -29.64 -5.45 -4.77
N GLN A 246 -28.81 -4.71 -4.05
CA GLN A 246 -28.30 -5.09 -2.73
C GLN A 246 -27.48 -6.40 -2.73
N PHE A 247 -26.79 -6.71 -3.82
CA PHE A 247 -25.81 -7.79 -3.89
C PHE A 247 -24.46 -7.37 -3.28
N THR A 248 -24.19 -6.08 -3.24
CA THR A 248 -23.12 -5.44 -2.49
C THR A 248 -23.65 -4.28 -1.65
N GLN A 249 -22.86 -3.84 -0.68
CA GLN A 249 -23.20 -2.70 0.17
C GLN A 249 -23.17 -1.40 -0.63
N ASP A 250 -24.00 -0.46 -0.23
CA ASP A 250 -24.04 0.88 -0.78
C ASP A 250 -22.75 1.66 -0.46
N TYR A 251 -22.11 2.23 -1.47
CA TYR A 251 -20.85 2.95 -1.34
C TYR A 251 -20.92 4.13 -0.37
N GLY A 252 -22.00 4.94 -0.46
CA GLY A 252 -22.20 6.09 0.42
C GLY A 252 -22.31 5.67 1.89
N SER A 253 -23.00 4.54 2.13
CA SER A 253 -23.12 3.95 3.46
C SER A 253 -21.77 3.46 3.98
N LEU A 254 -20.95 2.81 3.16
CA LEU A 254 -19.59 2.37 3.54
C LEU A 254 -18.71 3.57 3.93
N LYS A 255 -18.72 4.64 3.12
CA LYS A 255 -17.94 5.85 3.40
C LYS A 255 -18.38 6.58 4.67
N THR A 256 -19.70 6.71 4.90
CA THR A 256 -20.22 7.45 6.05
C THR A 256 -20.16 6.67 7.36
N SER A 257 -20.29 5.34 7.30
CA SER A 257 -20.21 4.46 8.48
C SER A 257 -18.78 4.13 8.89
N ASN A 258 -17.80 4.50 8.06
CA ASN A 258 -16.39 4.13 8.23
C ASN A 258 -16.21 2.62 8.44
N ILE A 259 -17.01 1.80 7.74
CA ILE A 259 -16.91 0.34 7.80
C ILE A 259 -15.63 -0.09 7.10
N HIS A 260 -14.76 -0.72 7.86
CA HIS A 260 -13.53 -1.26 7.30
C HIS A 260 -13.81 -2.58 6.57
N TYR A 261 -13.29 -2.73 5.36
CA TYR A 261 -13.48 -3.91 4.49
C TYR A 261 -13.11 -5.23 5.19
N SER A 262 -12.08 -5.23 6.03
CA SER A 262 -11.66 -6.42 6.75
C SER A 262 -12.75 -6.96 7.66
N GLY A 263 -13.44 -6.09 8.38
CA GLY A 263 -14.53 -6.47 9.29
C GLY A 263 -15.68 -7.16 8.58
N VAL A 264 -16.06 -6.67 7.39
CA VAL A 264 -17.15 -7.27 6.60
C VAL A 264 -16.85 -8.72 6.21
N PHE A 265 -15.62 -8.99 5.74
CA PHE A 265 -15.24 -10.32 5.30
C PHE A 265 -14.95 -11.27 6.48
N TYR A 266 -14.26 -10.81 7.54
CA TYR A 266 -14.01 -11.63 8.74
C TYR A 266 -15.28 -12.04 9.46
N ASN A 267 -16.26 -11.14 9.54
CA ASN A 267 -17.56 -11.42 10.14
C ASN A 267 -18.46 -12.23 9.21
N GLN A 268 -17.94 -12.69 8.06
CA GLN A 268 -18.65 -13.49 7.08
C GLN A 268 -19.94 -12.80 6.57
N GLN A 269 -19.92 -11.46 6.50
CA GLN A 269 -21.02 -10.63 6.00
C GLN A 269 -20.95 -10.40 4.48
N ALA A 270 -19.88 -10.87 3.84
CA ALA A 270 -19.73 -10.93 2.39
C ALA A 270 -19.12 -12.25 1.97
N ALA A 271 -19.63 -12.82 0.87
CA ALA A 271 -19.13 -14.07 0.31
C ALA A 271 -17.88 -13.87 -0.56
N MET A 272 -17.77 -12.73 -1.23
CA MET A 272 -16.65 -12.37 -2.11
C MET A 272 -16.15 -10.96 -1.80
N LEU A 273 -14.83 -10.72 -2.04
CA LEU A 273 -14.16 -9.43 -1.81
C LEU A 273 -13.06 -9.22 -2.85
N GLU A 274 -13.16 -8.15 -3.63
CA GLU A 274 -12.07 -7.68 -4.50
C GLU A 274 -11.10 -6.83 -3.71
N ILE A 275 -9.84 -7.29 -3.56
CA ILE A 275 -8.84 -6.58 -2.77
C ILE A 275 -7.41 -7.01 -3.14
N GLY A 276 -6.41 -6.19 -2.74
CA GLY A 276 -5.00 -6.48 -2.92
C GLY A 276 -4.49 -7.64 -2.05
N THR A 277 -3.45 -8.32 -2.52
CA THR A 277 -2.85 -9.49 -1.85
C THR A 277 -2.26 -9.21 -0.47
N TRP A 278 -2.06 -7.94 -0.10
CA TRP A 278 -1.74 -7.55 1.28
C TRP A 278 -2.80 -8.00 2.31
N TYR A 279 -4.01 -8.33 1.84
CA TYR A 279 -5.08 -8.87 2.67
C TYR A 279 -4.80 -10.32 3.13
N ILE A 280 -3.92 -11.06 2.46
CA ILE A 280 -3.50 -12.42 2.85
C ILE A 280 -2.96 -12.43 4.28
N ASN A 281 -2.09 -11.46 4.63
CA ASN A 281 -1.57 -11.31 6.00
C ASN A 281 -2.71 -11.21 7.02
N MET A 282 -3.69 -10.35 6.75
CA MET A 282 -4.82 -10.13 7.65
C MET A 282 -5.70 -11.39 7.79
N LEU A 283 -5.86 -12.16 6.72
CA LEU A 283 -6.59 -13.44 6.76
C LEU A 283 -5.82 -14.51 7.52
N CYS A 284 -4.50 -14.59 7.33
CA CYS A 284 -3.65 -15.50 8.11
C CYS A 284 -3.76 -15.27 9.62
N GLU A 285 -3.88 -14.00 10.05
CA GLU A 285 -3.97 -13.63 11.45
C GLU A 285 -5.38 -13.79 12.04
N ASN A 286 -6.44 -13.58 11.26
CA ASN A 286 -7.77 -13.33 11.81
C ASN A 286 -8.87 -14.25 11.25
N ALA A 287 -8.68 -14.93 10.12
CA ALA A 287 -9.73 -15.79 9.57
C ALA A 287 -9.81 -17.14 10.31
N ASP A 288 -11.02 -17.51 10.72
CA ASP A 288 -11.33 -18.83 11.32
C ASP A 288 -12.09 -19.77 10.35
N PHE A 289 -12.27 -19.34 9.09
CA PHE A 289 -12.97 -20.04 8.01
C PHE A 289 -12.04 -20.36 6.84
N ASN A 290 -12.46 -21.28 5.96
CA ASN A 290 -11.73 -21.60 4.74
C ASN A 290 -12.03 -20.55 3.66
N TRP A 291 -10.98 -20.06 3.01
CA TRP A 291 -11.10 -19.06 1.95
C TRP A 291 -10.34 -19.49 0.69
N GLY A 292 -10.60 -18.82 -0.39
CA GLY A 292 -9.91 -19.03 -1.66
C GLY A 292 -9.69 -17.70 -2.39
N VAL A 293 -8.90 -17.78 -3.45
CA VAL A 293 -8.68 -16.67 -4.37
C VAL A 293 -8.81 -17.13 -5.80
N CYS A 294 -9.18 -16.21 -6.68
CA CYS A 294 -9.07 -16.36 -8.13
C CYS A 294 -8.78 -15.01 -8.77
N SER A 295 -8.49 -15.01 -10.07
CA SER A 295 -8.30 -13.77 -10.82
C SER A 295 -9.57 -12.91 -10.77
N LEU A 296 -9.41 -11.57 -10.87
CA LEU A 296 -10.57 -10.69 -10.96
C LEU A 296 -11.42 -11.00 -12.20
N PRO A 297 -12.75 -10.91 -12.08
CA PRO A 297 -13.62 -10.97 -13.24
C PRO A 297 -13.32 -9.83 -14.22
N ASN A 298 -13.55 -10.06 -15.51
CA ASN A 298 -13.37 -9.07 -16.56
C ASN A 298 -14.36 -9.31 -17.71
N ASP A 299 -14.48 -8.34 -18.63
CA ASP A 299 -15.48 -8.41 -19.70
C ASP A 299 -15.17 -9.50 -20.76
N LYS A 300 -13.92 -9.92 -20.87
CA LYS A 300 -13.49 -10.94 -21.84
C LYS A 300 -13.67 -12.37 -21.33
N GLY A 301 -13.80 -12.57 -20.01
CA GLY A 301 -13.86 -13.91 -19.42
C GLY A 301 -12.54 -14.68 -19.54
N GLU A 302 -11.43 -13.97 -19.49
CA GLU A 302 -10.07 -14.54 -19.61
C GLU A 302 -9.37 -14.52 -18.26
N ALA A 303 -8.58 -15.57 -17.97
CA ALA A 303 -7.69 -15.56 -16.82
C ALA A 303 -6.60 -14.48 -17.00
N ASN A 304 -6.30 -13.76 -15.91
CA ASN A 304 -5.24 -12.75 -15.98
C ASN A 304 -3.86 -13.39 -16.04
N ASP A 305 -3.06 -12.97 -17.00
CA ASP A 305 -1.66 -13.36 -17.20
C ASP A 305 -0.67 -12.35 -16.63
N LYS A 306 -1.17 -11.20 -16.17
CA LYS A 306 -0.38 -10.13 -15.55
C LYS A 306 -0.97 -9.69 -14.22
N ALA A 307 -0.11 -9.37 -13.26
CA ALA A 307 -0.48 -8.71 -12.03
C ALA A 307 -0.59 -7.20 -12.25
N VAL A 308 -1.60 -6.58 -11.65
CA VAL A 308 -1.72 -5.13 -11.55
C VAL A 308 -1.97 -4.76 -10.10
N GLY A 309 -1.13 -3.90 -9.55
CA GLY A 309 -1.28 -3.52 -8.15
C GLY A 309 -0.37 -2.39 -7.71
N GLY A 310 -0.44 -2.09 -6.42
CA GLY A 310 0.38 -1.10 -5.77
C GLY A 310 1.80 -1.62 -5.47
N VAL A 311 2.70 -0.68 -5.28
CA VAL A 311 4.05 -0.91 -4.78
C VAL A 311 4.31 0.06 -3.64
N THR A 312 4.96 -0.43 -2.59
CA THR A 312 5.49 0.41 -1.51
C THR A 312 6.99 0.57 -1.70
N PRO A 313 7.46 1.64 -2.36
CA PRO A 313 8.89 1.92 -2.45
C PRO A 313 9.42 2.45 -1.13
N VAL A 314 10.70 2.16 -0.83
CA VAL A 314 11.42 2.73 0.31
C VAL A 314 12.52 3.64 -0.19
N SER A 315 12.58 4.85 0.34
CA SER A 315 13.46 5.94 -0.09
C SER A 315 14.34 6.44 1.04
N ILE A 316 15.45 7.09 0.67
CA ILE A 316 16.29 7.85 1.61
C ILE A 316 15.78 9.30 1.65
N GLY A 317 15.49 9.80 2.84
CA GLY A 317 15.08 11.18 3.03
C GLY A 317 16.18 12.18 2.65
N LYS A 318 15.81 13.30 2.01
CA LYS A 318 16.76 14.32 1.54
C LYS A 318 17.64 14.91 2.64
N TYR A 319 17.13 14.96 3.86
CA TYR A 319 17.79 15.58 5.01
C TYR A 319 18.43 14.53 5.94
N SER A 320 18.52 13.27 5.51
CA SER A 320 19.22 12.20 6.24
C SER A 320 20.68 12.60 6.53
N LYS A 321 21.12 12.29 7.74
CA LYS A 321 22.51 12.45 8.17
C LYS A 321 23.31 11.17 8.04
N ASN A 322 22.64 10.06 7.72
CA ASN A 322 23.20 8.71 7.67
C ASN A 322 22.86 7.99 6.36
N PRO A 323 23.02 8.61 5.17
CA PRO A 323 22.50 8.05 3.92
C PRO A 323 23.13 6.69 3.54
N GLU A 324 24.40 6.45 3.87
CA GLU A 324 25.06 5.16 3.63
C GLU A 324 24.49 4.04 4.51
N VAL A 325 24.21 4.34 5.78
CA VAL A 325 23.58 3.37 6.69
C VAL A 325 22.11 3.15 6.32
N ALA A 326 21.45 4.21 5.85
CA ALA A 326 20.09 4.12 5.30
C ALA A 326 20.03 3.23 4.06
N TRP A 327 21.05 3.28 3.17
CA TRP A 327 21.15 2.37 2.03
C TRP A 327 21.33 0.91 2.48
N GLU A 328 22.19 0.63 3.46
CA GLU A 328 22.33 -0.73 4.01
C GLU A 328 21.02 -1.27 4.59
N PHE A 329 20.22 -0.40 5.24
CA PHE A 329 18.90 -0.76 5.72
C PHE A 329 17.94 -1.09 4.57
N ILE A 330 17.86 -0.23 3.54
CA ILE A 330 17.01 -0.47 2.36
C ILE A 330 17.39 -1.77 1.66
N LYS A 331 18.69 -1.98 1.40
CA LYS A 331 19.19 -3.21 0.79
C LYS A 331 18.79 -4.47 1.57
N TYR A 332 18.85 -4.40 2.89
CA TYR A 332 18.47 -5.51 3.76
C TYR A 332 16.97 -5.81 3.72
N ILE A 333 16.14 -4.79 3.93
CA ILE A 333 14.68 -4.99 4.06
C ILE A 333 13.99 -5.25 2.73
N CYS A 334 14.53 -4.69 1.64
CA CYS A 334 14.03 -4.91 0.28
C CYS A 334 14.70 -6.10 -0.44
N GLY A 335 15.75 -6.69 0.15
CA GLY A 335 16.45 -7.88 -0.36
C GLY A 335 15.86 -9.18 0.15
N GLU A 336 16.58 -10.29 -0.09
CA GLU A 336 16.13 -11.65 0.21
C GLU A 336 15.70 -11.85 1.68
N GLU A 337 16.48 -11.29 2.64
CA GLU A 337 16.17 -11.47 4.06
C GLU A 337 14.86 -10.80 4.47
N GLY A 338 14.63 -9.55 4.03
CA GLY A 338 13.36 -8.86 4.25
C GLY A 338 12.21 -9.54 3.51
N ALA A 339 12.46 -10.03 2.29
CA ALA A 339 11.47 -10.74 1.49
C ALA A 339 10.98 -12.03 2.17
N LYS A 340 11.89 -12.81 2.79
CA LYS A 340 11.52 -14.00 3.57
C LYS A 340 10.60 -13.64 4.73
N ILE A 341 10.92 -12.59 5.47
CA ILE A 341 10.10 -12.15 6.62
C ILE A 341 8.71 -11.69 6.12
N LEU A 342 8.64 -10.92 5.05
CA LEU A 342 7.38 -10.49 4.45
C LEU A 342 6.53 -11.70 4.01
N ALA A 343 7.10 -12.62 3.23
CA ALA A 343 6.40 -13.79 2.71
C ALA A 343 5.87 -14.69 3.83
N GLN A 344 6.64 -14.92 4.90
CA GLN A 344 6.22 -15.68 6.09
C GLN A 344 5.00 -15.06 6.79
N ASN A 345 4.79 -13.76 6.62
CA ASN A 345 3.64 -13.04 7.14
C ASN A 345 2.54 -12.83 6.08
N GLY A 346 2.60 -13.50 4.93
CA GLY A 346 1.60 -13.38 3.87
C GLY A 346 1.64 -12.03 3.13
N ILE A 347 2.73 -11.30 3.19
CA ILE A 347 2.96 -10.05 2.46
C ILE A 347 3.83 -10.32 1.24
N LEU A 348 3.37 -9.93 0.07
CA LEU A 348 4.11 -10.10 -1.18
C LEU A 348 5.27 -9.09 -1.28
N PRO A 349 6.53 -9.55 -1.23
CA PRO A 349 7.68 -8.65 -1.30
C PRO A 349 7.90 -8.10 -2.71
N GLY A 350 8.60 -6.97 -2.81
CA GLY A 350 9.09 -6.45 -4.09
C GLY A 350 10.17 -7.35 -4.71
N PHE A 351 11.05 -7.93 -3.86
CA PHE A 351 12.02 -8.95 -4.25
C PHE A 351 11.31 -10.25 -4.61
N GLY A 352 11.63 -10.83 -5.76
CA GLY A 352 11.00 -12.03 -6.27
C GLY A 352 11.90 -13.27 -6.20
N GLY A 353 11.38 -14.38 -6.70
CA GLY A 353 12.11 -15.62 -6.91
C GLY A 353 11.58 -16.82 -6.13
N GLU A 354 12.17 -17.97 -6.41
CA GLU A 354 11.73 -19.28 -5.91
C GLU A 354 11.60 -19.35 -4.39
N VAL A 355 12.47 -18.67 -3.65
CA VAL A 355 12.42 -18.65 -2.18
C VAL A 355 11.12 -18.04 -1.66
N VAL A 356 10.61 -16.99 -2.31
CA VAL A 356 9.35 -16.34 -1.96
C VAL A 356 8.16 -17.23 -2.26
N ASN A 357 8.16 -17.82 -3.47
CA ASN A 357 7.09 -18.71 -3.92
C ASN A 357 6.95 -19.93 -3.00
N ASN A 358 8.06 -20.56 -2.65
CA ASN A 358 8.06 -21.70 -1.73
C ASN A 358 7.48 -21.34 -0.35
N ILE A 359 7.75 -20.15 0.17
CA ILE A 359 7.19 -19.70 1.45
C ILE A 359 5.66 -19.53 1.32
N PHE A 360 5.18 -18.89 0.26
CA PHE A 360 3.72 -18.73 0.05
C PHE A 360 3.00 -20.07 -0.10
N ASP A 361 3.60 -21.05 -0.77
CA ASP A 361 2.99 -22.38 -0.94
C ASP A 361 3.02 -23.23 0.35
N THR A 362 3.83 -22.85 1.33
CA THR A 362 3.86 -23.48 2.67
C THR A 362 3.01 -22.75 3.72
N LEU A 363 2.43 -21.58 3.42
CA LEU A 363 1.54 -20.88 4.36
C LEU A 363 0.36 -21.74 4.86
N PRO A 364 -0.28 -22.62 4.03
CA PRO A 364 -1.36 -23.51 4.51
C PRO A 364 -0.95 -24.44 5.65
N GLU A 365 0.33 -24.76 5.78
CA GLU A 365 0.84 -25.63 6.87
C GLU A 365 0.80 -24.96 8.24
N SER A 366 0.89 -23.63 8.26
CA SER A 366 0.98 -22.81 9.48
C SER A 366 -0.28 -21.99 9.77
N HIS A 367 -1.13 -21.74 8.76
CA HIS A 367 -2.31 -20.90 8.89
C HIS A 367 -3.56 -21.60 8.38
N LYS A 368 -4.56 -21.75 9.27
CA LYS A 368 -5.83 -22.40 8.94
C LYS A 368 -6.58 -21.63 7.85
N GLY A 369 -7.15 -22.36 6.92
CA GLY A 369 -8.04 -21.81 5.88
C GLY A 369 -7.33 -21.20 4.67
N VAL A 370 -6.01 -21.05 4.71
CA VAL A 370 -5.21 -20.56 3.58
C VAL A 370 -5.29 -21.55 2.41
N PRO A 371 -5.56 -21.09 1.19
CA PRO A 371 -5.59 -21.97 0.02
C PRO A 371 -4.19 -22.43 -0.38
N GLU A 372 -4.12 -23.65 -0.94
CA GLU A 372 -2.91 -24.18 -1.58
C GLU A 372 -2.57 -23.44 -2.88
N ASN A 373 -1.31 -23.47 -3.26
CA ASN A 373 -0.81 -22.93 -4.54
C ASN A 373 -1.03 -21.41 -4.71
N LEU A 374 -0.81 -20.62 -3.64
CA LEU A 374 -0.92 -19.17 -3.72
C LEU A 374 0.09 -18.56 -4.70
N SER A 375 1.26 -19.17 -4.87
CA SER A 375 2.33 -18.71 -5.78
C SER A 375 1.82 -18.47 -7.20
N ARG A 376 0.88 -19.27 -7.70
CA ARG A 376 0.30 -19.09 -9.04
C ARG A 376 -0.41 -17.76 -9.27
N TYR A 377 -0.80 -17.06 -8.22
CA TYR A 377 -1.48 -15.75 -8.28
C TYR A 377 -0.55 -14.58 -8.00
N ILE A 378 0.64 -14.85 -7.50
CA ILE A 378 1.59 -13.81 -7.09
C ILE A 378 2.86 -13.78 -7.95
N ASP A 379 3.21 -14.91 -8.59
CA ASP A 379 4.36 -15.05 -9.48
C ASP A 379 3.89 -15.11 -10.95
N LEU A 380 3.32 -13.99 -11.39
CA LEU A 380 2.89 -13.82 -12.77
C LEU A 380 4.05 -13.24 -13.61
N ASP A 381 4.10 -13.63 -14.90
CA ASP A 381 5.19 -13.27 -15.83
C ASP A 381 5.37 -11.75 -15.98
N THR A 382 4.29 -11.00 -15.81
CA THR A 382 4.28 -9.54 -15.96
C THR A 382 3.64 -8.88 -14.74
N TYR A 383 4.33 -7.90 -14.19
CA TYR A 383 3.79 -7.00 -13.17
C TYR A 383 3.71 -5.58 -13.71
N VAL A 384 2.57 -4.94 -13.51
CA VAL A 384 2.30 -3.55 -13.89
C VAL A 384 1.90 -2.76 -12.66
N ILE A 385 2.63 -1.69 -12.37
CA ILE A 385 2.24 -0.75 -11.31
C ILE A 385 0.95 -0.05 -11.75
N GLU A 386 -0.08 -0.10 -10.91
CA GLU A 386 -1.42 0.44 -11.20
C GLU A 386 -1.41 1.94 -11.51
N PHE A 387 -0.50 2.67 -10.88
CA PHE A 387 -0.32 4.10 -11.09
C PHE A 387 1.13 4.38 -11.51
N PRO A 388 1.40 4.75 -12.78
CA PRO A 388 2.77 5.02 -13.25
C PRO A 388 3.42 6.23 -12.59
N MET A 389 4.75 6.25 -12.60
CA MET A 389 5.53 7.39 -12.15
C MET A 389 5.25 8.63 -13.02
N SER A 390 4.84 9.73 -12.41
CA SER A 390 4.59 11.01 -13.09
C SER A 390 4.53 12.14 -12.07
N ILE A 391 5.09 13.30 -12.40
CA ILE A 391 4.96 14.51 -11.57
C ILE A 391 3.50 14.96 -11.38
N LYS A 392 2.58 14.48 -12.21
CA LYS A 392 1.13 14.75 -12.15
C LYS A 392 0.34 13.65 -11.44
N ALA A 393 1.01 12.60 -10.98
CA ALA A 393 0.33 11.43 -10.42
C ALA A 393 -0.63 11.79 -9.28
N LYS A 394 -0.24 12.69 -8.38
CA LYS A 394 -1.06 13.06 -7.21
C LYS A 394 -2.31 13.84 -7.59
N GLU A 395 -2.18 14.79 -8.53
CA GLU A 395 -3.32 15.55 -9.02
C GLU A 395 -4.29 14.68 -9.80
N ILE A 396 -3.78 13.78 -10.64
CA ILE A 396 -4.60 12.83 -11.42
C ILE A 396 -5.31 11.85 -10.47
N ASP A 397 -4.61 11.27 -9.49
CA ASP A 397 -5.22 10.41 -8.48
C ASP A 397 -6.36 11.11 -7.71
N THR A 398 -6.16 12.38 -7.37
CA THR A 398 -7.20 13.19 -6.71
C THR A 398 -8.45 13.31 -7.59
N ILE A 399 -8.28 13.65 -8.87
CA ILE A 399 -9.39 13.77 -9.82
C ILE A 399 -10.14 12.43 -9.96
N ILE A 400 -9.41 11.34 -10.16
CA ILE A 400 -10.00 10.00 -10.28
C ILE A 400 -10.83 9.65 -9.04
N ASN A 401 -10.32 9.91 -7.84
CA ASN A 401 -11.04 9.59 -6.59
C ASN A 401 -12.26 10.48 -6.36
N GLU A 402 -12.22 11.76 -6.75
CA GLU A 402 -13.37 12.67 -6.66
C GLU A 402 -14.49 12.22 -7.59
N GLU A 403 -14.21 11.99 -8.89
CA GLU A 403 -15.19 11.54 -9.86
C GLU A 403 -15.69 10.12 -9.56
N HIS A 404 -14.81 9.21 -9.11
CA HIS A 404 -15.22 7.90 -8.60
C HIS A 404 -16.29 8.04 -7.50
N SER A 405 -16.06 8.93 -6.54
CA SER A 405 -17.02 9.15 -5.45
C SER A 405 -18.35 9.71 -5.95
N ALA A 406 -18.32 10.63 -6.94
CA ALA A 406 -19.53 11.20 -7.54
C ALA A 406 -20.36 10.13 -8.28
N ILE A 407 -19.69 9.26 -9.06
CA ILE A 407 -20.33 8.15 -9.75
C ILE A 407 -20.91 7.15 -8.74
N MET A 408 -20.11 6.69 -7.79
CA MET A 408 -20.50 5.63 -6.85
C MET A 408 -21.62 6.04 -5.88
N THR A 409 -21.77 7.34 -5.62
CA THR A 409 -22.89 7.88 -4.83
C THR A 409 -24.13 8.19 -5.68
N GLY A 410 -24.07 8.03 -7.01
CA GLY A 410 -25.15 8.34 -7.94
C GLY A 410 -25.36 9.86 -8.13
N THR A 411 -24.38 10.67 -7.75
CA THR A 411 -24.40 12.13 -8.03
C THR A 411 -24.23 12.40 -9.52
N GLU A 412 -23.47 11.55 -10.20
CA GLU A 412 -23.28 11.55 -11.64
C GLU A 412 -23.53 10.16 -12.23
N THR A 413 -23.90 10.11 -13.53
CA THR A 413 -23.91 8.85 -14.28
C THR A 413 -22.48 8.39 -14.55
N PRO A 414 -22.21 7.10 -14.79
CA PRO A 414 -20.90 6.65 -15.22
C PRO A 414 -20.36 7.40 -16.43
N GLU A 415 -21.20 7.66 -17.43
CA GLU A 415 -20.83 8.35 -18.64
C GLU A 415 -20.44 9.81 -18.40
N ASP A 416 -21.21 10.55 -17.58
CA ASP A 416 -20.92 11.95 -17.26
C ASP A 416 -19.67 12.06 -16.36
N GLY A 417 -19.57 11.25 -15.32
CA GLY A 417 -18.41 11.27 -14.40
C GLY A 417 -17.12 10.86 -15.11
N ILE A 418 -17.15 9.87 -16.01
CA ILE A 418 -15.99 9.48 -16.83
C ILE A 418 -15.60 10.58 -17.81
N LYS A 419 -16.58 11.28 -18.38
CA LYS A 419 -16.32 12.43 -19.23
C LYS A 419 -15.64 13.56 -18.45
N HIS A 420 -16.16 13.91 -17.27
CA HIS A 420 -15.55 14.93 -16.40
C HIS A 420 -14.14 14.53 -15.93
N MET A 421 -13.95 13.27 -15.52
CA MET A 421 -12.65 12.72 -15.19
C MET A 421 -11.65 12.91 -16.35
N THR A 422 -12.07 12.54 -17.57
CA THR A 422 -11.25 12.67 -18.77
C THR A 422 -10.88 14.13 -19.08
N GLU A 423 -11.86 15.04 -19.04
CA GLU A 423 -11.67 16.47 -19.31
C GLU A 423 -10.71 17.08 -18.28
N ARG A 424 -10.95 16.88 -16.98
CA ARG A 424 -10.13 17.41 -15.89
C ARG A 424 -8.67 16.90 -15.94
N VAL A 425 -8.46 15.61 -16.22
CA VAL A 425 -7.10 15.06 -16.35
C VAL A 425 -6.40 15.61 -17.60
N ASN A 426 -7.09 15.75 -18.72
CA ASN A 426 -6.50 16.30 -19.92
C ASN A 426 -6.13 17.79 -19.79
N GLU A 427 -6.79 18.55 -18.91
CA GLU A 427 -6.40 19.93 -18.58
C GLU A 427 -5.08 20.00 -17.79
N LEU A 428 -4.65 18.92 -17.15
CA LEU A 428 -3.37 18.86 -16.44
C LEU A 428 -2.19 18.53 -17.35
N LYS A 429 -2.45 17.89 -18.51
CA LYS A 429 -1.42 17.47 -19.47
C LYS A 429 -0.99 18.60 -20.36
#